data_6095065b03208f5660b0d05ef6ba83f3
#
_entry.id   6095065b03208f5660b0d05ef6ba83f3
#
_cell.length_a   1.000
_cell.length_b   1.000
_cell.length_c   1.000
_cell.angle_alpha   90.00
_cell.angle_beta   90.00
_cell.angle_gamma   90.00
#
_symmetry.space_group_name_H-M   'P 1'
#
loop_
_entity.id
_entity.type
_entity.pdbx_description
1 polymer ?
#
loop_
_entity_poly.entity_id
_entity_poly.type
_entity_poly.pdbx_seq_one_letter_code
_entity_poly.pdbx_strand_id
1 'polypeptide(L)'
;MRAGMAGRGRLARAGMVVALACAAASLTGCAVAAATADEVHRDFARVIVTTQELVGGDWEVRDDPDSRACANSHGVAGLQVPALRVAAGTSPTGPADAARAVAEQWTALGYEVTQTPTLDGPDVVEVQARGDDGEYLIFRASDQAMTIQGESACVASAEG
;
A
#
# COMPACT_ATOMS: atom_id res chain seq x y z
N MET A 1 25.61 -12.96 84.37
CA MET A 1 27.09 -13.22 84.42
C MET A 1 27.72 -12.85 83.07
N ARG A 2 28.66 -11.89 83.15
CA ARG A 2 29.80 -11.61 82.24
C ARG A 2 29.46 -11.41 80.75
N ALA A 3 29.55 -10.20 80.22
CA ALA A 3 30.81 -9.47 79.93
C ALA A 3 31.45 -9.97 78.61
N GLY A 4 31.52 -9.19 77.57
CA GLY A 4 32.74 -8.58 77.18
C GLY A 4 32.80 -8.18 75.75
N MET A 5 33.14 -6.96 75.56
CA MET A 5 34.20 -6.34 74.78
C MET A 5 34.01 -6.29 73.24
N ALA A 6 33.70 -5.16 72.72
CA ALA A 6 34.60 -4.08 72.22
C ALA A 6 35.52 -4.54 71.08
N GLY A 7 35.24 -4.11 69.89
CA GLY A 7 36.15 -4.13 68.76
C GLY A 7 35.92 -2.91 67.87
N ARG A 8 36.70 -1.84 68.08
CA ARG A 8 36.79 -0.69 67.21
C ARG A 8 37.58 -1.08 65.94
N GLY A 9 37.02 -1.02 64.81
CA GLY A 9 37.69 -1.23 63.52
C GLY A 9 37.42 -0.07 62.55
N ARG A 10 38.43 0.54 62.15
CA ARG A 10 38.67 1.82 61.48
C ARG A 10 37.98 2.01 60.16
N LEU A 11 37.56 3.26 59.95
CA LEU A 11 37.24 3.94 58.70
C LEU A 11 38.18 3.51 57.52
N ALA A 12 37.59 3.06 56.41
CA ALA A 12 38.18 3.17 55.12
C ALA A 12 37.14 3.82 54.20
N ARG A 13 37.36 5.13 53.95
CA ARG A 13 36.64 5.86 52.89
C ARG A 13 37.20 5.37 51.58
N ALA A 14 36.45 4.52 50.86
CA ALA A 14 36.69 4.23 49.46
C ALA A 14 35.72 5.09 48.66
N GLY A 15 36.25 6.08 47.97
CA GLY A 15 35.51 6.93 47.06
C GLY A 15 35.03 6.12 45.85
N MET A 16 33.73 6.04 45.73
CA MET A 16 33.09 5.44 44.57
C MET A 16 32.89 6.54 43.53
N VAL A 17 33.79 6.63 42.56
CA VAL A 17 33.64 7.44 41.35
C VAL A 17 32.57 6.79 40.50
N VAL A 18 31.36 7.33 40.53
CA VAL A 18 30.31 6.96 39.61
C VAL A 18 30.63 7.58 38.25
N ALA A 19 31.21 6.80 37.36
CA ALA A 19 31.30 7.17 35.94
C ALA A 19 29.93 7.10 35.31
N LEU A 20 29.34 8.30 35.10
CA LEU A 20 28.09 8.47 34.33
C LEU A 20 28.45 8.23 32.86
N ALA A 21 28.31 6.98 32.40
CA ALA A 21 28.34 6.67 30.98
C ALA A 21 27.03 7.14 30.35
N CYS A 22 27.05 8.33 29.73
CA CYS A 22 25.99 8.78 28.85
C CYS A 22 25.96 7.86 27.63
N ALA A 23 25.10 6.85 27.65
CA ALA A 23 24.72 6.10 26.48
C ALA A 23 23.87 7.02 25.59
N ALA A 24 24.51 7.71 24.64
CA ALA A 24 23.83 8.38 23.54
C ALA A 24 23.20 7.28 22.68
N ALA A 25 21.94 6.95 22.97
CA ALA A 25 21.12 6.16 22.07
C ALA A 25 20.91 6.99 20.81
N SER A 26 21.71 6.71 19.78
CA SER A 26 21.50 7.22 18.42
C SER A 26 20.16 6.65 17.93
N LEU A 27 19.09 7.43 18.04
CA LEU A 27 17.84 7.20 17.33
C LEU A 27 18.13 7.41 15.85
N THR A 28 18.68 6.38 15.20
CA THR A 28 18.64 6.26 13.73
C THR A 28 17.18 6.01 13.37
N GLY A 29 16.40 7.09 13.32
CA GLY A 29 15.10 7.07 12.67
C GLY A 29 15.35 6.67 11.23
N CYS A 30 14.92 5.47 10.82
CA CYS A 30 14.75 5.14 9.42
C CYS A 30 13.73 6.14 8.86
N ALA A 31 14.20 7.22 8.26
CA ALA A 31 13.37 8.03 7.39
C ALA A 31 13.01 7.11 6.22
N VAL A 32 11.79 6.60 6.21
CA VAL A 32 11.25 5.94 5.02
C VAL A 32 11.23 7.03 3.96
N ALA A 33 12.09 6.92 2.96
CA ALA A 33 12.10 7.85 1.85
C ALA A 33 10.71 7.78 1.19
N ALA A 34 10.09 8.95 0.96
CA ALA A 34 8.84 9.00 0.21
C ALA A 34 9.09 8.40 -1.18
N ALA A 35 8.16 7.55 -1.64
CA ALA A 35 8.25 6.95 -2.95
C ALA A 35 8.25 8.05 -4.03
N THR A 36 9.07 7.88 -5.04
CA THR A 36 9.11 8.79 -6.18
C THR A 36 7.88 8.58 -7.08
N ALA A 37 7.53 9.60 -7.88
CA ALA A 37 6.44 9.49 -8.85
C ALA A 37 6.63 8.27 -9.79
N ASP A 38 7.85 8.07 -10.28
CA ASP A 38 8.18 6.94 -11.16
C ASP A 38 8.01 5.57 -10.48
N GLU A 39 8.28 5.47 -9.19
CA GLU A 39 8.06 4.23 -8.42
C GLU A 39 6.56 3.97 -8.27
N VAL A 40 5.80 4.96 -7.84
CA VAL A 40 4.33 4.86 -7.69
C VAL A 40 3.67 4.45 -9.00
N HIS A 41 4.00 5.13 -10.10
CA HIS A 41 3.43 4.81 -11.41
C HIS A 41 3.81 3.41 -11.90
N ARG A 42 5.05 2.98 -11.64
CA ARG A 42 5.53 1.63 -11.99
C ARG A 42 4.82 0.55 -11.18
N ASP A 43 4.62 0.78 -9.90
CA ASP A 43 3.94 -0.16 -9.02
C ASP A 43 2.45 -0.28 -9.38
N PHE A 44 1.78 0.84 -9.64
CA PHE A 44 0.42 0.85 -10.18
C PHE A 44 0.31 0.09 -11.51
N ALA A 45 1.20 0.37 -12.48
CA ALA A 45 1.23 -0.34 -13.75
C ALA A 45 1.44 -1.86 -13.57
N ARG A 46 2.27 -2.26 -12.60
CA ARG A 46 2.48 -3.67 -12.26
C ARG A 46 1.20 -4.34 -11.75
N VAL A 47 0.43 -3.67 -10.88
CA VAL A 47 -0.86 -4.20 -10.41
C VAL A 47 -1.81 -4.44 -11.59
N ILE A 48 -1.91 -3.48 -12.52
CA ILE A 48 -2.73 -3.62 -13.74
C ILE A 48 -2.29 -4.85 -14.55
N VAL A 49 -0.99 -4.98 -14.85
CA VAL A 49 -0.45 -6.08 -15.66
C VAL A 49 -0.66 -7.42 -14.97
N THR A 50 -0.37 -7.54 -13.70
CA THR A 50 -0.57 -8.81 -12.96
C THR A 50 -2.04 -9.20 -12.85
N THR A 51 -2.95 -8.23 -12.79
CA THR A 51 -4.39 -8.49 -12.86
C THR A 51 -4.80 -9.01 -14.23
N GLN A 52 -4.29 -8.43 -15.32
CA GLN A 52 -4.53 -8.93 -16.69
C GLN A 52 -4.04 -10.38 -16.86
N GLU A 53 -2.83 -10.68 -16.37
CA GLU A 53 -2.26 -12.03 -16.41
C GLU A 53 -3.09 -13.04 -15.61
N LEU A 54 -3.61 -12.64 -14.45
CA LEU A 54 -4.42 -13.48 -13.57
C LEU A 54 -5.73 -13.91 -14.23
N VAL A 55 -6.44 -12.99 -14.89
CA VAL A 55 -7.76 -13.25 -15.45
C VAL A 55 -7.70 -13.70 -16.92
N GLY A 56 -6.55 -13.55 -17.59
CA GLY A 56 -6.35 -13.87 -19.00
C GLY A 56 -7.06 -12.90 -19.94
N GLY A 57 -7.11 -13.26 -21.21
CA GLY A 57 -7.76 -12.47 -22.27
C GLY A 57 -6.79 -11.60 -23.06
N ASP A 58 -7.29 -11.06 -24.17
CA ASP A 58 -6.55 -10.14 -25.04
C ASP A 58 -6.94 -8.70 -24.68
N TRP A 59 -5.99 -7.96 -24.10
CA TRP A 59 -6.24 -6.65 -23.54
C TRP A 59 -5.81 -5.53 -24.48
N GLU A 60 -6.72 -4.61 -24.73
CA GLU A 60 -6.47 -3.33 -25.38
C GLU A 60 -6.15 -2.26 -24.33
N VAL A 61 -5.06 -1.53 -24.55
CA VAL A 61 -4.65 -0.39 -23.72
C VAL A 61 -5.36 0.86 -24.23
N ARG A 62 -6.15 1.50 -23.38
CA ARG A 62 -6.89 2.73 -23.66
C ARG A 62 -6.60 3.81 -22.63
N ASP A 63 -5.38 3.81 -22.06
CA ASP A 63 -4.98 4.79 -21.07
C ASP A 63 -5.06 6.21 -21.64
N ASP A 64 -5.53 7.11 -20.81
CA ASP A 64 -5.36 8.53 -21.04
C ASP A 64 -3.87 8.86 -20.80
N PRO A 65 -3.16 9.45 -21.79
CA PRO A 65 -1.75 9.78 -21.62
C PRO A 65 -1.53 10.95 -20.64
N ASP A 66 -2.58 11.72 -20.35
CA ASP A 66 -2.46 12.91 -19.51
C ASP A 66 -2.63 12.55 -18.03
N SER A 67 -1.70 13.02 -17.20
CA SER A 67 -1.86 12.95 -15.74
C SER A 67 -3.00 13.83 -15.27
N ARG A 68 -3.67 13.44 -14.21
CA ARG A 68 -4.79 14.18 -13.61
C ARG A 68 -4.37 14.83 -12.30
N ALA A 69 -4.87 16.05 -12.07
CA ALA A 69 -4.70 16.73 -10.80
C ALA A 69 -5.44 15.97 -9.69
N CYS A 70 -4.77 15.80 -8.55
CA CYS A 70 -5.30 15.12 -7.39
C CYS A 70 -4.92 15.84 -6.10
N ALA A 71 -5.47 15.38 -4.98
CA ALA A 71 -4.98 15.71 -3.64
C ALA A 71 -4.86 14.42 -2.85
N ASN A 72 -3.72 14.22 -2.18
CA ASN A 72 -3.53 13.05 -1.34
C ASN A 72 -4.35 13.12 -0.04
N SER A 73 -4.27 12.09 0.80
CA SER A 73 -4.98 11.98 2.07
C SER A 73 -4.69 13.12 3.06
N HIS A 74 -3.58 13.84 2.87
CA HIS A 74 -3.17 15.01 3.66
C HIS A 74 -3.58 16.34 3.02
N GLY A 75 -4.30 16.33 1.89
CA GLY A 75 -4.72 17.52 1.16
C GLY A 75 -3.59 18.17 0.35
N VAL A 76 -2.47 17.49 0.14
CA VAL A 76 -1.38 17.99 -0.70
C VAL A 76 -1.72 17.76 -2.15
N ALA A 77 -1.66 18.83 -2.96
CA ALA A 77 -1.90 18.77 -4.39
C ALA A 77 -0.80 17.97 -5.11
N GLY A 78 -1.20 17.21 -6.13
CA GLY A 78 -0.30 16.35 -6.88
C GLY A 78 -0.87 15.93 -8.21
N LEU A 79 -0.24 14.91 -8.79
CA LEU A 79 -0.64 14.28 -10.03
C LEU A 79 -0.81 12.78 -9.84
N GLN A 80 -1.74 12.20 -10.56
CA GLN A 80 -1.99 10.77 -10.67
C GLN A 80 -2.13 10.35 -12.12
N VAL A 81 -1.85 9.10 -12.45
CA VAL A 81 -2.00 8.56 -13.80
C VAL A 81 -3.22 7.65 -13.87
N PRO A 82 -4.11 7.85 -14.86
CA PRO A 82 -5.22 6.97 -15.09
C PRO A 82 -4.80 5.73 -15.88
N ALA A 83 -5.54 4.65 -15.74
CA ALA A 83 -5.43 3.45 -16.55
C ALA A 83 -6.81 2.96 -16.98
N LEU A 84 -6.91 2.50 -18.23
CA LEU A 84 -8.05 1.80 -18.77
C LEU A 84 -7.59 0.64 -19.65
N ARG A 85 -8.02 -0.55 -19.30
CA ARG A 85 -7.81 -1.79 -20.06
C ARG A 85 -9.15 -2.39 -20.40
N VAL A 86 -9.30 -2.85 -21.62
CA VAL A 86 -10.53 -3.49 -22.10
C VAL A 86 -10.19 -4.79 -22.81
N ALA A 87 -10.86 -5.87 -22.45
CA ALA A 87 -10.78 -7.14 -23.14
C ALA A 87 -12.17 -7.56 -23.65
N ALA A 88 -12.24 -7.97 -24.89
CA ALA A 88 -13.45 -8.58 -25.45
C ALA A 88 -13.58 -10.03 -24.93
N GLY A 89 -14.81 -10.43 -24.61
CA GLY A 89 -15.07 -11.77 -24.08
C GLY A 89 -14.88 -11.87 -22.58
N THR A 90 -15.08 -13.08 -22.07
CA THR A 90 -15.00 -13.39 -20.65
C THR A 90 -13.65 -14.02 -20.28
N SER A 91 -13.33 -14.02 -18.99
CA SER A 91 -12.23 -14.82 -18.46
C SER A 91 -12.46 -16.31 -18.74
N PRO A 92 -11.40 -17.10 -19.00
CA PRO A 92 -11.51 -18.56 -19.13
C PRO A 92 -12.17 -19.27 -17.96
N THR A 93 -12.14 -18.68 -16.78
CA THR A 93 -12.77 -19.20 -15.54
C THR A 93 -14.18 -18.67 -15.31
N GLY A 94 -14.67 -17.76 -16.17
CA GLY A 94 -15.95 -17.07 -16.02
C GLY A 94 -15.87 -15.82 -15.14
N PRO A 95 -16.89 -14.94 -15.23
CA PRO A 95 -16.87 -13.61 -14.60
C PRO A 95 -16.75 -13.66 -13.07
N ALA A 96 -17.51 -14.52 -12.41
CA ALA A 96 -17.55 -14.61 -10.95
C ALA A 96 -16.22 -15.12 -10.35
N ASP A 97 -15.61 -16.14 -10.98
CA ASP A 97 -14.33 -16.68 -10.53
C ASP A 97 -13.19 -15.70 -10.79
N ALA A 98 -13.22 -15.00 -11.94
CA ALA A 98 -12.27 -13.94 -12.25
C ALA A 98 -12.35 -12.79 -11.19
N ALA A 99 -13.56 -12.33 -10.89
CA ALA A 99 -13.77 -11.30 -9.90
C ALA A 99 -13.28 -11.71 -8.50
N ARG A 100 -13.55 -12.95 -8.09
CA ARG A 100 -13.06 -13.49 -6.82
C ARG A 100 -11.53 -13.54 -6.79
N ALA A 101 -10.88 -14.03 -7.84
CA ALA A 101 -9.42 -14.10 -7.93
C ALA A 101 -8.78 -12.69 -7.86
N VAL A 102 -9.37 -11.70 -8.53
CA VAL A 102 -8.93 -10.30 -8.48
C VAL A 102 -9.09 -9.73 -7.08
N ALA A 103 -10.23 -9.98 -6.42
CA ALA A 103 -10.47 -9.51 -5.05
C ALA A 103 -9.44 -10.09 -4.06
N GLU A 104 -9.13 -11.38 -4.18
CA GLU A 104 -8.09 -12.04 -3.38
C GLU A 104 -6.70 -11.47 -3.64
N GLN A 105 -6.33 -11.26 -4.91
CA GLN A 105 -5.04 -10.66 -5.30
C GLN A 105 -4.89 -9.24 -4.74
N TRP A 106 -5.88 -8.39 -4.94
CA TRP A 106 -5.81 -6.99 -4.48
C TRP A 106 -5.81 -6.88 -2.96
N THR A 107 -6.57 -7.76 -2.26
CA THR A 107 -6.50 -7.85 -0.80
C THR A 107 -5.10 -8.27 -0.32
N ALA A 108 -4.46 -9.24 -0.99
CA ALA A 108 -3.10 -9.68 -0.67
C ALA A 108 -2.05 -8.60 -0.92
N LEU A 109 -2.32 -7.67 -1.83
CA LEU A 109 -1.48 -6.48 -2.10
C LEU A 109 -1.72 -5.34 -1.10
N GLY A 110 -2.69 -5.47 -0.19
CA GLY A 110 -2.97 -4.49 0.86
C GLY A 110 -4.08 -3.50 0.55
N TYR A 111 -4.80 -3.66 -0.57
CA TYR A 111 -5.95 -2.81 -0.88
C TYR A 111 -7.15 -3.12 -0.01
N GLU A 112 -7.93 -2.08 0.31
CA GLU A 112 -9.28 -2.24 0.84
C GLU A 112 -10.23 -2.60 -0.32
N VAL A 113 -10.73 -3.85 -0.32
CA VAL A 113 -11.49 -4.41 -1.44
C VAL A 113 -12.98 -4.56 -1.11
N THR A 114 -13.82 -4.14 -2.05
CA THR A 114 -15.26 -4.37 -2.04
C THR A 114 -15.70 -5.05 -3.32
N GLN A 115 -16.45 -6.12 -3.22
CA GLN A 115 -17.07 -6.81 -4.36
C GLN A 115 -18.57 -6.62 -4.31
N THR A 116 -19.14 -6.11 -5.41
CA THR A 116 -20.59 -5.85 -5.52
C THR A 116 -21.14 -6.38 -6.84
N PRO A 117 -22.38 -6.92 -6.84
CA PRO A 117 -23.13 -7.06 -8.08
C PRO A 117 -23.40 -5.67 -8.65
N THR A 118 -23.19 -5.48 -9.94
CA THR A 118 -23.44 -4.17 -10.57
C THR A 118 -24.92 -3.97 -10.90
N LEU A 119 -25.32 -2.71 -11.02
CA LEU A 119 -26.66 -2.34 -11.51
C LEU A 119 -26.80 -2.51 -13.03
N ASP A 120 -25.69 -2.75 -13.73
CA ASP A 120 -25.62 -2.89 -15.19
C ASP A 120 -26.16 -4.23 -15.71
N GLY A 121 -26.56 -5.14 -14.80
CA GLY A 121 -27.19 -6.42 -15.11
C GLY A 121 -26.79 -7.51 -14.12
N PRO A 122 -27.57 -8.61 -14.04
CA PRO A 122 -27.32 -9.68 -13.07
C PRO A 122 -26.03 -10.47 -13.35
N ASP A 123 -25.50 -10.34 -14.58
CA ASP A 123 -24.34 -11.10 -15.06
C ASP A 123 -23.04 -10.29 -15.04
N VAL A 124 -23.06 -9.05 -14.53
CA VAL A 124 -21.88 -8.20 -14.37
C VAL A 124 -21.42 -8.21 -12.93
N VAL A 125 -20.17 -8.57 -12.69
CA VAL A 125 -19.54 -8.52 -11.36
C VAL A 125 -18.50 -7.42 -11.34
N GLU A 126 -18.50 -6.62 -10.26
CA GLU A 126 -17.54 -5.55 -10.06
C GLU A 126 -16.74 -5.77 -8.77
N VAL A 127 -15.43 -5.56 -8.85
CA VAL A 127 -14.51 -5.47 -7.72
C VAL A 127 -13.94 -4.07 -7.70
N GLN A 128 -14.08 -3.40 -6.57
CA GLN A 128 -13.46 -2.11 -6.30
C GLN A 128 -12.37 -2.26 -5.27
N ALA A 129 -11.26 -1.57 -5.45
CA ALA A 129 -10.16 -1.53 -4.50
C ALA A 129 -9.73 -0.09 -4.26
N ARG A 130 -9.39 0.21 -3.02
CA ARG A 130 -8.83 1.50 -2.58
C ARG A 130 -7.49 1.26 -1.94
N GLY A 131 -6.49 2.00 -2.41
CA GLY A 131 -5.17 2.05 -1.82
C GLY A 131 -4.95 3.35 -1.06
N ASP A 132 -3.71 3.55 -0.65
CA ASP A 132 -3.28 4.78 0.00
C ASP A 132 -3.27 5.97 -0.97
N ASP A 133 -3.31 7.19 -0.41
CA ASP A 133 -3.17 8.45 -1.15
C ASP A 133 -4.09 8.61 -2.37
N GLY A 134 -5.31 8.05 -2.29
CA GLY A 134 -6.33 8.21 -3.31
C GLY A 134 -6.25 7.24 -4.48
N GLU A 135 -5.34 6.26 -4.43
CA GLU A 135 -5.30 5.19 -5.41
C GLU A 135 -6.62 4.40 -5.41
N TYR A 136 -7.12 4.10 -6.61
CA TYR A 136 -8.26 3.22 -6.74
C TYR A 136 -8.18 2.36 -8.01
N LEU A 137 -8.83 1.20 -7.93
CA LEU A 137 -8.94 0.23 -9.02
C LEU A 137 -10.37 -0.28 -9.09
N ILE A 138 -10.84 -0.52 -10.30
CA ILE A 138 -12.13 -1.18 -10.57
C ILE A 138 -11.90 -2.26 -11.63
N PHE A 139 -12.25 -3.48 -11.30
CA PHE A 139 -12.35 -4.59 -12.25
C PHE A 139 -13.82 -4.91 -12.47
N ARG A 140 -14.23 -5.01 -13.74
CA ARG A 140 -15.55 -5.51 -14.13
C ARG A 140 -15.40 -6.69 -15.05
N ALA A 141 -16.24 -7.69 -14.88
CA ALA A 141 -16.30 -8.86 -15.72
C ALA A 141 -17.75 -9.24 -16.05
N SER A 142 -17.97 -9.63 -17.29
CA SER A 142 -19.21 -10.18 -17.80
C SER A 142 -18.90 -11.30 -18.82
N ASP A 143 -19.92 -11.95 -19.36
CA ASP A 143 -19.74 -12.90 -20.45
C ASP A 143 -19.29 -12.26 -21.77
N GLN A 144 -19.37 -10.94 -21.88
CA GLN A 144 -19.09 -10.20 -23.11
C GLN A 144 -17.77 -9.43 -23.08
N ALA A 145 -17.36 -8.95 -21.91
CA ALA A 145 -16.18 -8.09 -21.76
C ALA A 145 -15.63 -8.08 -20.34
N MET A 146 -14.35 -7.75 -20.23
CA MET A 146 -13.71 -7.40 -18.98
C MET A 146 -13.08 -6.01 -19.10
N THR A 147 -13.06 -5.27 -17.99
CA THR A 147 -12.36 -3.98 -17.91
C THR A 147 -11.56 -3.88 -16.62
N ILE A 148 -10.41 -3.24 -16.71
CA ILE A 148 -9.66 -2.75 -15.55
C ILE A 148 -9.52 -1.25 -15.74
N GLN A 149 -9.95 -0.48 -14.76
CA GLN A 149 -9.76 0.97 -14.74
C GLN A 149 -9.30 1.41 -13.35
N GLY A 150 -8.60 2.53 -13.28
CA GLY A 150 -8.18 3.09 -12.02
C GLY A 150 -7.32 4.32 -12.19
N GLU A 151 -6.86 4.82 -11.07
CA GLU A 151 -5.92 5.93 -10.97
C GLU A 151 -4.88 5.58 -9.91
N SER A 152 -3.61 5.91 -10.19
CA SER A 152 -2.51 5.67 -9.26
C SER A 152 -2.68 6.51 -7.98
N ALA A 153 -1.88 6.21 -6.97
CA ALA A 153 -1.74 7.11 -5.82
C ALA A 153 -1.35 8.52 -6.27
N CYS A 154 -1.84 9.52 -5.54
CA CYS A 154 -1.56 10.92 -5.78
C CYS A 154 -0.14 11.25 -5.32
N VAL A 155 0.73 11.59 -6.25
CA VAL A 155 2.10 11.99 -5.98
C VAL A 155 2.21 13.50 -5.97
N ALA A 156 2.74 14.07 -4.89
CA ALA A 156 2.95 15.51 -4.78
C ALA A 156 3.76 16.01 -5.98
N SER A 157 3.28 17.07 -6.63
CA SER A 157 4.05 17.73 -7.68
C SER A 157 5.26 18.46 -7.08
N ALA A 158 6.43 18.30 -7.72
CA ALA A 158 7.67 18.92 -7.25
C ALA A 158 7.68 20.46 -7.39
N GLU A 159 6.58 21.06 -7.88
CA GLU A 159 6.41 22.48 -8.03
C GLU A 159 5.50 23.03 -6.92
N GLY A 160 6.15 23.52 -5.89
CA GLY A 160 5.58 24.33 -4.81
C GLY A 160 6.37 25.61 -4.64
#